data_96ffef4aa958d8d991debdcc004ea6e1
#
_entry.id   96ffef4aa958d8d991debdcc004ea6e1
#
_cell.length_a   1.000
_cell.length_b   1.000
_cell.length_c   1.000
_cell.angle_alpha   90.00
_cell.angle_beta   90.00
_cell.angle_gamma   90.00
#
_symmetry.space_group_name_H-M   'P 1'
#
loop_
_entity.id
_entity.type
_entity.pdbx_description
1 polymer ?
#
loop_
_entity_poly.entity_id
_entity_poly.type
_entity_poly.pdbx_seq_one_letter_code
_entity_poly.pdbx_strand_id
1 'polypeptide(L)'
;AEHPEKVRQNILQVALDYLACGLDPEKATIFIQSMVPELTELTFYYMNLVTVSRVQRNPTVKAEIQMRNFEASIPVGFFCYPISQAADITAFRATAVPVGEDQLPMLEQCKEIVHKFNSVYGDTLTEPEIILPSNKACLRLPGIDGKAKMSKSLGNCIYLSDTEADVKKKVMSMFTDPNHLRVE
;
A
#
# COMPACT_ATOMS: atom_id res chain seq x y z
N ALA A 1 -9.87 -13.19 5.63
CA ALA A 1 -9.52 -14.47 4.97
C ALA A 1 -10.71 -15.39 4.71
N GLU A 2 -11.85 -14.83 4.28
CA GLU A 2 -13.07 -15.62 4.01
C GLU A 2 -12.97 -16.40 2.69
N HIS A 3 -12.04 -16.03 1.80
CA HIS A 3 -11.87 -16.62 0.48
C HIS A 3 -10.41 -16.97 0.18
N PRO A 4 -9.84 -18.02 0.76
CA PRO A 4 -8.43 -18.38 0.59
C PRO A 4 -8.06 -18.71 -0.88
N GLU A 5 -9.01 -19.25 -1.66
CA GLU A 5 -8.77 -19.52 -3.09
C GLU A 5 -8.51 -18.28 -3.91
N LYS A 6 -9.21 -17.16 -3.61
CA LYS A 6 -8.95 -15.88 -4.27
C LYS A 6 -7.56 -15.36 -3.95
N VAL A 7 -7.07 -15.57 -2.74
CA VAL A 7 -5.70 -15.14 -2.36
C VAL A 7 -4.67 -15.89 -3.20
N ARG A 8 -4.83 -17.24 -3.36
CA ARG A 8 -3.93 -18.05 -4.19
C ARG A 8 -3.94 -17.62 -5.65
N GLN A 9 -5.13 -17.40 -6.23
CA GLN A 9 -5.28 -16.93 -7.61
C GLN A 9 -4.65 -15.54 -7.80
N ASN A 10 -4.82 -14.64 -6.84
CA ASN A 10 -4.29 -13.29 -6.91
C ASN A 10 -2.75 -13.25 -6.89
N ILE A 11 -2.07 -14.23 -6.33
CA ILE A 11 -0.60 -14.30 -6.35
C ILE A 11 -0.09 -14.26 -7.80
N LEU A 12 -0.62 -15.14 -8.65
CA LEU A 12 -0.22 -15.18 -10.07
C LEU A 12 -0.68 -13.94 -10.84
N GLN A 13 -1.89 -13.45 -10.57
CA GLN A 13 -2.43 -12.26 -11.21
C GLN A 13 -1.55 -11.02 -10.93
N VAL A 14 -1.17 -10.81 -9.67
CA VAL A 14 -0.32 -9.69 -9.28
C VAL A 14 1.07 -9.82 -9.89
N ALA A 15 1.66 -11.02 -9.93
CA ALA A 15 2.95 -11.23 -10.58
C ALA A 15 2.90 -10.92 -12.09
N LEU A 16 1.82 -11.32 -12.77
CA LEU A 16 1.59 -11.00 -14.19
C LEU A 16 1.44 -9.50 -14.41
N ASP A 17 0.70 -8.80 -13.54
CA ASP A 17 0.53 -7.34 -13.61
C ASP A 17 1.87 -6.63 -13.44
N TYR A 18 2.73 -7.07 -12.53
CA TYR A 18 4.07 -6.51 -12.35
C TYR A 18 4.94 -6.65 -13.61
N LEU A 19 4.93 -7.83 -14.21
CA LEU A 19 5.67 -8.08 -15.46
C LEU A 19 5.10 -7.26 -16.63
N ALA A 20 3.76 -7.17 -16.72
CA ALA A 20 3.09 -6.38 -17.74
C ALA A 20 3.37 -4.87 -17.60
N CYS A 21 3.56 -4.38 -16.36
CA CYS A 21 3.97 -3.01 -16.09
C CYS A 21 5.46 -2.75 -16.37
N GLY A 22 6.22 -3.76 -16.77
CA GLY A 22 7.63 -3.62 -17.15
C GLY A 22 8.63 -3.83 -16.01
N LEU A 23 8.22 -4.43 -14.88
CA LEU A 23 9.18 -4.91 -13.90
C LEU A 23 10.00 -6.05 -14.50
N ASP A 24 11.28 -5.78 -14.71
CA ASP A 24 12.23 -6.71 -15.31
C ASP A 24 12.71 -7.73 -14.26
N PRO A 25 12.39 -9.04 -14.39
CA PRO A 25 12.77 -10.05 -13.40
C PRO A 25 14.28 -10.28 -13.33
N GLU A 26 15.06 -9.84 -14.35
CA GLU A 26 16.53 -9.87 -14.29
C GLU A 26 17.11 -8.79 -13.35
N LYS A 27 16.31 -7.75 -13.03
CA LYS A 27 16.72 -6.61 -12.19
C LYS A 27 15.96 -6.52 -10.88
N ALA A 28 14.74 -7.07 -10.83
CA ALA A 28 13.86 -6.99 -9.68
C ALA A 28 13.53 -8.38 -9.14
N THR A 29 13.55 -8.52 -7.83
CA THR A 29 13.13 -9.77 -7.17
C THR A 29 11.65 -9.67 -6.81
N ILE A 30 10.84 -10.58 -7.36
CA ILE A 30 9.42 -10.72 -7.03
C ILE A 30 9.28 -11.99 -6.19
N PHE A 31 8.73 -11.89 -4.99
CA PHE A 31 8.58 -13.02 -4.09
C PHE A 31 7.23 -13.00 -3.37
N ILE A 32 6.82 -14.16 -2.85
CA ILE A 32 5.62 -14.29 -2.03
C ILE A 32 6.02 -14.00 -0.58
N GLN A 33 5.42 -12.95 0.02
CA GLN A 33 5.74 -12.49 1.37
C GLN A 33 5.73 -13.63 2.41
N SER A 34 4.73 -14.52 2.36
CA SER A 34 4.61 -15.63 3.31
C SER A 34 5.68 -16.72 3.15
N MET A 35 6.51 -16.67 2.10
CA MET A 35 7.66 -17.57 1.92
C MET A 35 8.94 -17.02 2.56
N VAL A 36 8.87 -15.85 3.17
CA VAL A 36 9.96 -15.23 3.95
C VAL A 36 9.47 -15.07 5.40
N PRO A 37 9.48 -16.14 6.21
CA PRO A 37 8.93 -16.13 7.57
C PRO A 37 9.64 -15.13 8.50
N GLU A 38 10.86 -14.76 8.20
CA GLU A 38 11.65 -13.77 8.92
C GLU A 38 10.97 -12.40 8.97
N LEU A 39 10.13 -12.06 7.98
CA LEU A 39 9.34 -10.83 8.00
C LEU A 39 8.33 -10.82 9.14
N THR A 40 7.72 -11.96 9.42
CA THR A 40 6.78 -12.12 10.54
C THR A 40 7.53 -12.07 11.87
N GLU A 41 8.68 -12.73 11.95
CA GLU A 41 9.53 -12.69 13.14
C GLU A 41 9.99 -11.26 13.44
N LEU A 42 10.50 -10.55 12.45
CA LEU A 42 10.93 -9.16 12.58
C LEU A 42 9.77 -8.24 13.00
N THR A 43 8.58 -8.45 12.44
CA THR A 43 7.36 -7.74 12.83
C THR A 43 7.09 -7.90 14.34
N PHE A 44 7.24 -9.12 14.86
CA PHE A 44 7.02 -9.39 16.26
C PHE A 44 8.05 -8.70 17.17
N TYR A 45 9.32 -8.64 16.75
CA TYR A 45 10.32 -7.82 17.44
C TYR A 45 9.94 -6.34 17.46
N TYR A 46 9.50 -5.79 16.34
CA TYR A 46 9.09 -4.39 16.25
C TYR A 46 7.86 -4.05 17.09
N MET A 47 6.95 -5.00 17.31
CA MET A 47 5.81 -4.81 18.22
C MET A 47 6.23 -4.47 19.64
N ASN A 48 7.44 -4.85 20.08
CA ASN A 48 7.97 -4.48 21.38
C ASN A 48 8.51 -3.04 21.43
N LEU A 49 8.69 -2.40 20.28
CA LEU A 49 9.22 -1.05 20.17
C LEU A 49 8.12 0.00 19.93
N VAL A 50 6.90 -0.43 19.59
CA VAL A 50 5.78 0.45 19.22
C VAL A 50 4.64 0.27 20.20
N THR A 51 4.08 1.37 20.70
CA THR A 51 2.92 1.32 21.60
C THR A 51 1.60 1.30 20.83
N VAL A 52 0.57 0.68 21.42
CA VAL A 52 -0.80 0.69 20.90
C VAL A 52 -1.26 2.12 20.60
N SER A 53 -1.04 3.05 21.54
CA SER A 53 -1.41 4.45 21.35
C SER A 53 -0.70 5.13 20.17
N ARG A 54 0.52 4.72 19.84
CA ARG A 54 1.22 5.24 18.64
C ARG A 54 0.56 4.77 17.36
N VAL A 55 0.22 3.50 17.25
CA VAL A 55 -0.51 2.96 16.10
C VAL A 55 -1.87 3.62 15.95
N GLN A 56 -2.62 3.77 17.04
CA GLN A 56 -3.93 4.44 17.03
C GLN A 56 -3.87 5.90 16.55
N ARG A 57 -2.78 6.60 16.79
CA ARG A 57 -2.59 7.99 16.33
C ARG A 57 -2.20 8.10 14.86
N ASN A 58 -1.81 7.02 14.19
CA ASN A 58 -1.50 7.06 12.77
C ASN A 58 -2.73 7.49 11.96
N PRO A 59 -2.64 8.59 11.15
CA PRO A 59 -3.78 9.13 10.43
C PRO A 59 -4.41 8.13 9.44
N THR A 60 -3.58 7.34 8.77
CA THR A 60 -4.06 6.33 7.81
C THR A 60 -4.82 5.23 8.52
N VAL A 61 -4.31 4.73 9.64
CA VAL A 61 -5.00 3.72 10.47
C VAL A 61 -6.34 4.23 10.98
N LYS A 62 -6.39 5.49 11.45
CA LYS A 62 -7.65 6.11 11.89
C LYS A 62 -8.68 6.18 10.78
N ALA A 63 -8.28 6.67 9.61
CA ALA A 63 -9.18 6.79 8.46
C ALA A 63 -9.71 5.42 8.02
N GLU A 64 -8.88 4.40 8.02
CA GLU A 64 -9.30 3.05 7.65
C GLU A 64 -10.21 2.39 8.68
N ILE A 65 -9.98 2.60 9.99
CA ILE A 65 -10.86 2.12 11.05
C ILE A 65 -12.28 2.67 10.85
N GLN A 66 -12.40 3.97 10.60
CA GLN A 66 -13.68 4.63 10.34
C GLN A 66 -14.34 4.11 9.06
N MET A 67 -13.59 4.04 7.96
CA MET A 67 -14.10 3.59 6.67
C MET A 67 -14.60 2.14 6.69
N ARG A 68 -13.99 1.28 7.54
CA ARG A 68 -14.35 -0.14 7.67
C ARG A 68 -15.35 -0.42 8.80
N ASN A 69 -15.78 0.61 9.54
CA ASN A 69 -16.64 0.46 10.72
C ASN A 69 -16.06 -0.49 11.79
N PHE A 70 -14.74 -0.45 11.99
CA PHE A 70 -14.04 -1.29 12.98
C PHE A 70 -14.01 -0.68 14.38
N GLU A 71 -14.66 0.46 14.62
CA GLU A 71 -14.57 1.23 15.85
C GLU A 71 -14.90 0.41 17.12
N ALA A 72 -15.88 -0.49 17.02
CA ALA A 72 -16.26 -1.35 18.13
C ALA A 72 -15.41 -2.63 18.27
N SER A 73 -14.74 -3.06 17.20
CA SER A 73 -13.98 -4.32 17.20
C SER A 73 -12.89 -4.30 16.11
N ILE A 74 -11.69 -3.88 16.50
CA ILE A 74 -10.55 -3.80 15.61
C ILE A 74 -9.85 -5.15 15.56
N PRO A 75 -9.77 -5.83 14.39
CA PRO A 75 -8.98 -7.05 14.27
C PRO A 75 -7.50 -6.78 14.56
N VAL A 76 -6.87 -7.60 15.40
CA VAL A 76 -5.46 -7.42 15.80
C VAL A 76 -4.53 -7.39 14.58
N GLY A 77 -4.73 -8.29 13.63
CA GLY A 77 -3.91 -8.31 12.41
C GLY A 77 -4.05 -7.03 11.57
N PHE A 78 -5.25 -6.46 11.51
CA PHE A 78 -5.45 -5.14 10.90
C PHE A 78 -4.73 -4.05 11.70
N PHE A 79 -4.78 -4.10 13.02
CA PHE A 79 -4.14 -3.10 13.86
C PHE A 79 -2.61 -3.14 13.76
N CYS A 80 -2.02 -4.32 13.56
CA CYS A 80 -0.57 -4.53 13.50
C CYS A 80 0.05 -4.34 12.11
N TYR A 81 -0.73 -4.21 11.02
CA TYR A 81 -0.15 -4.14 9.67
C TYR A 81 0.85 -3.00 9.45
N PRO A 82 0.74 -1.81 10.10
CA PRO A 82 1.74 -0.76 9.92
C PRO A 82 3.13 -1.15 10.44
N ILE A 83 3.17 -2.02 11.44
CA ILE A 83 4.42 -2.56 11.99
C ILE A 83 4.98 -3.63 11.05
N SER A 84 4.12 -4.49 10.48
CA SER A 84 4.50 -5.45 9.46
C SER A 84 5.05 -4.78 8.20
N GLN A 85 4.44 -3.68 7.76
CA GLN A 85 4.95 -2.89 6.63
C GLN A 85 6.37 -2.35 6.89
N ALA A 86 6.67 -1.94 8.11
CA ALA A 86 8.03 -1.53 8.47
C ALA A 86 9.04 -2.71 8.36
N ALA A 87 8.62 -3.92 8.72
CA ALA A 87 9.45 -5.11 8.54
C ALA A 87 9.69 -5.42 7.05
N ASP A 88 8.66 -5.33 6.20
CA ASP A 88 8.78 -5.52 4.76
C ASP A 88 9.81 -4.56 4.13
N ILE A 89 9.90 -3.34 4.62
CA ILE A 89 10.82 -2.32 4.12
C ILE A 89 12.25 -2.56 4.63
N THR A 90 12.39 -2.78 5.92
CA THR A 90 13.71 -2.76 6.58
C THR A 90 14.47 -4.08 6.49
N ALA A 91 13.77 -5.21 6.36
CA ALA A 91 14.40 -6.53 6.23
C ALA A 91 15.34 -6.62 5.03
N PHE A 92 15.01 -5.94 3.94
CA PHE A 92 15.80 -5.91 2.70
C PHE A 92 16.71 -4.69 2.60
N ARG A 93 16.88 -3.93 3.69
CA ARG A 93 17.68 -2.70 3.73
C ARG A 93 17.30 -1.71 2.63
N ALA A 94 16.00 -1.55 2.39
CA ALA A 94 15.53 -0.61 1.39
C ALA A 94 16.05 0.80 1.71
N THR A 95 16.74 1.40 0.75
CA THR A 95 17.26 2.78 0.87
C THR A 95 16.25 3.80 0.37
N ALA A 96 15.36 3.40 -0.55
CA ALA A 96 14.33 4.25 -1.13
C ALA A 96 13.03 3.48 -1.29
N VAL A 97 11.89 4.09 -0.95
CA VAL A 97 10.57 3.49 -1.05
C VAL A 97 9.64 4.43 -1.82
N PRO A 98 9.28 4.08 -3.07
CA PRO A 98 8.32 4.84 -3.84
C PRO A 98 6.90 4.58 -3.32
N VAL A 99 6.19 5.66 -2.99
CA VAL A 99 4.86 5.58 -2.37
C VAL A 99 3.94 6.71 -2.85
N GLY A 100 2.63 6.50 -2.70
CA GLY A 100 1.64 7.56 -2.77
C GLY A 100 1.59 8.36 -1.46
N GLU A 101 0.99 9.54 -1.52
CA GLU A 101 0.88 10.46 -0.38
C GLU A 101 0.17 9.82 0.84
N ASP A 102 -0.78 8.93 0.62
CA ASP A 102 -1.51 8.22 1.66
C ASP A 102 -0.62 7.26 2.50
N GLN A 103 0.59 6.94 2.01
CA GLN A 103 1.55 6.09 2.71
C GLN A 103 2.57 6.87 3.55
N LEU A 104 2.60 8.19 3.47
CA LEU A 104 3.52 9.01 4.27
C LEU A 104 3.48 8.68 5.77
N PRO A 105 2.31 8.59 6.43
CA PRO A 105 2.25 8.27 7.86
C PRO A 105 2.79 6.88 8.20
N MET A 106 2.76 5.94 7.26
CA MET A 106 3.33 4.60 7.42
C MET A 106 4.85 4.64 7.37
N LEU A 107 5.42 5.38 6.41
CA LEU A 107 6.85 5.53 6.26
C LEU A 107 7.46 6.32 7.44
N GLU A 108 6.77 7.34 7.94
CA GLU A 108 7.18 8.06 9.15
C GLU A 108 7.22 7.11 10.37
N GLN A 109 6.21 6.27 10.52
CA GLN A 109 6.20 5.24 11.57
C GLN A 109 7.34 4.22 11.39
N CYS A 110 7.65 3.84 10.15
CA CYS A 110 8.78 2.97 9.83
C CYS A 110 10.10 3.62 10.29
N LYS A 111 10.33 4.90 9.99
CA LYS A 111 11.52 5.64 10.43
C LYS A 111 11.63 5.70 11.96
N GLU A 112 10.51 5.95 12.65
CA GLU A 112 10.49 5.91 14.13
C GLU A 112 10.92 4.54 14.68
N ILE A 113 10.49 3.44 14.04
CA ILE A 113 10.91 2.08 14.40
C ILE A 113 12.41 1.90 14.18
N VAL A 114 12.93 2.32 13.02
CA VAL A 114 14.36 2.27 12.70
C VAL A 114 15.18 3.02 13.75
N HIS A 115 14.81 4.26 14.05
CA HIS A 115 15.50 5.07 15.08
C HIS A 115 15.46 4.40 16.44
N LYS A 116 14.29 3.89 16.84
CA LYS A 116 14.14 3.21 18.13
C LYS A 116 14.99 1.94 18.19
N PHE A 117 14.96 1.13 17.14
CA PHE A 117 15.74 -0.09 17.04
C PHE A 117 17.24 0.21 17.13
N ASN A 118 17.72 1.12 16.29
CA ASN A 118 19.14 1.49 16.25
C ASN A 118 19.60 2.12 17.58
N SER A 119 18.73 2.85 18.29
CA SER A 119 19.07 3.40 19.61
C SER A 119 19.28 2.34 20.68
N VAL A 120 18.65 1.16 20.54
CA VAL A 120 18.73 0.06 21.51
C VAL A 120 19.84 -0.94 21.13
N TYR A 121 19.92 -1.28 19.85
CA TYR A 121 20.74 -2.40 19.35
C TYR A 121 21.97 -1.96 18.54
N GLY A 122 22.18 -0.67 18.39
CA GLY A 122 23.23 -0.12 17.54
C GLY A 122 22.78 0.08 16.10
N ASP A 123 23.61 0.71 15.30
CA ASP A 123 23.34 1.07 13.90
C ASP A 123 23.23 -0.20 13.01
N THR A 124 22.05 -0.74 12.91
CA THR A 124 21.74 -2.02 12.26
C THR A 124 20.77 -1.85 11.07
N LEU A 125 19.71 -1.07 11.25
CA LEU A 125 18.67 -0.86 10.23
C LEU A 125 18.95 0.41 9.43
N THR A 126 18.69 0.34 8.13
CA THR A 126 18.78 1.50 7.22
C THR A 126 17.47 2.28 7.26
N GLU A 127 17.55 3.60 7.44
CA GLU A 127 16.41 4.47 7.31
C GLU A 127 16.07 4.68 5.82
N PRO A 128 14.83 4.39 5.39
CA PRO A 128 14.45 4.55 4.00
C PRO A 128 14.16 6.02 3.64
N GLU A 129 14.54 6.41 2.44
CA GLU A 129 14.10 7.65 1.83
C GLU A 129 12.70 7.46 1.20
N ILE A 130 11.82 8.45 1.38
CA ILE A 130 10.48 8.44 0.82
C ILE A 130 10.51 9.08 -0.57
N ILE A 131 10.13 8.33 -1.59
CA ILE A 131 10.08 8.82 -2.96
C ILE A 131 8.62 9.04 -3.37
N LEU A 132 8.23 10.28 -3.54
CA LEU A 132 6.90 10.64 -4.04
C LEU A 132 6.93 10.85 -5.55
N PRO A 133 5.80 10.62 -6.25
CA PRO A 133 5.67 10.94 -7.66
C PRO A 133 5.96 12.42 -7.91
N SER A 134 6.77 12.71 -8.92
CA SER A 134 7.05 14.09 -9.36
C SER A 134 5.82 14.78 -9.96
N ASN A 135 4.94 14.01 -10.59
CA ASN A 135 3.67 14.51 -11.10
C ASN A 135 2.62 14.53 -9.98
N LYS A 136 2.14 15.72 -9.62
CA LYS A 136 1.13 15.91 -8.57
C LYS A 136 -0.18 15.15 -8.84
N ALA A 137 -0.56 14.94 -10.10
CA ALA A 137 -1.74 14.15 -10.45
C ALA A 137 -1.60 12.66 -10.04
N CYS A 138 -0.37 12.15 -9.91
CA CYS A 138 -0.10 10.78 -9.50
C CYS A 138 -0.01 10.59 -7.97
N LEU A 139 -0.01 11.67 -7.19
CA LEU A 139 0.02 11.60 -5.72
C LEU A 139 -1.24 10.90 -5.19
N ARG A 140 -2.38 11.16 -5.81
CA ARG A 140 -3.66 10.53 -5.47
C ARG A 140 -4.50 10.38 -6.73
N LEU A 141 -4.58 9.18 -7.27
CA LEU A 141 -5.38 8.93 -8.48
C LEU A 141 -6.89 9.02 -8.16
N PRO A 142 -7.64 9.87 -8.87
CA PRO A 142 -9.10 9.89 -8.77
C PRO A 142 -9.70 8.64 -9.43
N GLY A 143 -10.85 8.20 -8.93
CA GLY A 143 -11.64 7.17 -9.60
C GLY A 143 -12.24 7.69 -10.91
N ILE A 144 -12.69 6.76 -11.76
CA ILE A 144 -13.37 7.11 -13.02
C ILE A 144 -14.67 7.90 -12.82
N ASP A 145 -15.22 7.85 -11.60
CA ASP A 145 -16.39 8.62 -11.18
C ASP A 145 -16.10 10.10 -10.86
N GLY A 146 -14.81 10.49 -10.81
CA GLY A 146 -14.36 11.83 -10.47
C GLY A 146 -14.67 12.29 -9.04
N LYS A 147 -15.19 11.41 -8.17
CA LYS A 147 -15.66 11.76 -6.82
C LYS A 147 -14.76 11.26 -5.71
N ALA A 148 -14.31 10.03 -5.81
CA ALA A 148 -13.53 9.38 -4.78
C ALA A 148 -12.15 8.97 -5.29
N LYS A 149 -11.23 8.65 -4.35
CA LYS A 149 -9.96 7.99 -4.69
C LYS A 149 -10.25 6.70 -5.44
N MET A 150 -9.45 6.42 -6.47
CA MET A 150 -9.50 5.15 -7.19
C MET A 150 -9.31 3.98 -6.22
N SER A 151 -10.25 3.03 -6.23
CA SER A 151 -10.23 1.89 -5.32
C SER A 151 -10.93 0.67 -5.90
N LYS A 152 -10.33 -0.51 -5.72
CA LYS A 152 -10.95 -1.79 -6.05
C LYS A 152 -12.31 -1.99 -5.37
N SER A 153 -12.41 -1.63 -4.08
CA SER A 153 -13.62 -1.82 -3.28
C SER A 153 -14.79 -0.94 -3.73
N LEU A 154 -14.48 0.19 -4.38
CA LEU A 154 -15.49 1.11 -4.94
C LEU A 154 -15.83 0.77 -6.40
N GLY A 155 -15.10 -0.12 -7.05
CA GLY A 155 -15.31 -0.48 -8.46
C GLY A 155 -15.09 0.67 -9.45
N ASN A 156 -14.41 1.75 -9.03
CA ASN A 156 -14.21 2.98 -9.79
C ASN A 156 -12.84 3.05 -10.46
N CYS A 157 -12.32 1.91 -10.91
CA CYS A 157 -11.02 1.83 -11.56
C CYS A 157 -11.08 0.97 -12.84
N ILE A 158 -10.15 1.22 -13.75
CA ILE A 158 -9.86 0.38 -14.89
C ILE A 158 -8.75 -0.58 -14.45
N TYR A 159 -8.98 -1.88 -14.59
CA TYR A 159 -8.00 -2.92 -14.23
C TYR A 159 -7.14 -3.28 -15.44
N LEU A 160 -5.90 -3.68 -15.22
CA LEU A 160 -5.03 -4.21 -16.28
C LEU A 160 -5.61 -5.48 -16.91
N SER A 161 -6.40 -6.24 -16.15
CA SER A 161 -7.08 -7.46 -16.59
C SER A 161 -8.46 -7.22 -17.21
N ASP A 162 -8.93 -5.97 -17.35
CA ASP A 162 -10.20 -5.67 -17.99
C ASP A 162 -10.18 -6.06 -19.48
N THR A 163 -11.28 -6.60 -19.95
CA THR A 163 -11.45 -6.84 -21.40
C THR A 163 -11.59 -5.51 -22.17
N GLU A 164 -11.33 -5.53 -23.47
CA GLU A 164 -11.53 -4.34 -24.33
C GLU A 164 -12.94 -3.76 -24.18
N ALA A 165 -13.96 -4.61 -24.11
CA ALA A 165 -15.35 -4.21 -23.91
C ALA A 165 -15.57 -3.50 -22.56
N ASP A 166 -14.95 -4.03 -21.50
CA ASP A 166 -15.03 -3.43 -20.16
C ASP A 166 -14.32 -2.09 -20.10
N VAL A 167 -13.11 -1.99 -20.68
CA VAL A 167 -12.37 -0.73 -20.79
C VAL A 167 -13.21 0.31 -21.52
N LYS A 168 -13.77 -0.04 -22.69
CA LYS A 168 -14.62 0.86 -23.45
C LYS A 168 -15.82 1.34 -22.64
N LYS A 169 -16.52 0.46 -21.98
CA LYS A 169 -17.66 0.79 -21.10
C LYS A 169 -17.25 1.74 -19.97
N LYS A 170 -16.14 1.45 -19.29
CA LYS A 170 -15.63 2.28 -18.19
C LYS A 170 -15.22 3.66 -18.69
N VAL A 171 -14.50 3.74 -19.82
CA VAL A 171 -14.08 5.02 -20.41
C VAL A 171 -15.29 5.86 -20.80
N MET A 172 -16.31 5.25 -21.42
CA MET A 172 -17.55 5.95 -21.80
C MET A 172 -18.36 6.45 -20.59
N SER A 173 -18.14 5.87 -19.40
CA SER A 173 -18.79 6.29 -18.14
C SER A 173 -17.92 7.20 -17.27
N MET A 174 -16.73 7.57 -17.72
CA MET A 174 -15.84 8.46 -16.95
C MET A 174 -16.47 9.82 -16.74
N PHE A 175 -16.18 10.39 -15.56
CA PHE A 175 -16.52 11.77 -15.27
C PHE A 175 -15.85 12.72 -16.27
N THR A 176 -16.63 13.65 -16.81
CA THR A 176 -16.14 14.76 -17.63
C THR A 176 -16.47 16.07 -16.93
N ASP A 177 -15.59 17.06 -17.05
CA ASP A 177 -15.83 18.37 -16.48
C ASP A 177 -17.03 19.04 -17.18
N PRO A 178 -18.14 19.31 -16.46
CA PRO A 178 -19.33 19.92 -17.06
C PRO A 178 -19.09 21.37 -17.51
N ASN A 179 -18.01 22.00 -17.05
CA ASN A 179 -17.67 23.36 -17.42
C ASN A 179 -16.76 23.44 -18.66
N HIS A 180 -16.18 22.32 -19.08
CA HIS A 180 -15.33 22.25 -20.28
C HIS A 180 -16.17 21.86 -21.51
N LEU A 181 -16.79 22.86 -22.12
CA LEU A 181 -17.76 22.68 -23.22
C LEU A 181 -17.15 22.71 -24.63
N ARG A 182 -15.86 23.04 -24.75
CA ARG A 182 -15.15 23.16 -26.04
C ARG A 182 -13.76 22.54 -25.92
N VAL A 183 -13.31 21.93 -27.01
CA VAL A 183 -11.93 21.52 -27.22
C VAL A 183 -11.21 22.71 -27.82
N GLU A 184 -10.40 23.41 -27.04
CA GLU A 184 -9.49 24.45 -27.50
C GLU A 184 -8.06 23.99 -27.27
#